data_3bfaa15daa51ee4fd80c753439f5e25c
#
_entry.id   3bfaa15daa51ee4fd80c753439f5e25c
#
_cell.length_a   1.000
_cell.length_b   1.000
_cell.length_c   1.000
_cell.angle_alpha   90.00
_cell.angle_beta   90.00
_cell.angle_gamma   90.00
#
_symmetry.space_group_name_H-M   'P 1'
#
loop_
_entity.id
_entity.type
_entity.pdbx_description
1 polymer ?
#
loop_
_entity_poly.entity_id
_entity_poly.type
_entity_poly.pdbx_seq_one_letter_code
_entity_poly.pdbx_strand_id
1 'polypeptide(L)'
;MSTTAVESHVAVEPAALRAWAEGRTIYLELHDGRILGFPADRFRLLKAASDEQLSRVRLELNGFALRWEELDEDITVPGVVAGRFPLPLAVGS
;
A
#
# COMPACT_ATOMS: atom_id res chain seq x y z
N MET A 1 32.83 -0.53 9.17
CA MET A 1 32.18 -0.47 8.85
C MET A 1 31.68 -0.60 8.30
N SER A 2 31.32 -0.55 8.19
CA SER A 2 30.63 -0.71 7.71
C SER A 2 30.27 -0.64 6.99
N THR A 3 30.31 -0.43 6.75
CA THR A 3 29.82 -0.35 5.94
C THR A 3 29.22 -1.02 5.36
N THR A 4 29.32 -1.53 5.59
CA THR A 4 28.55 -2.29 5.14
C THR A 4 27.25 -1.96 4.83
N ALA A 5 26.77 -1.21 5.46
CA ALA A 5 25.46 -0.82 5.26
C ALA A 5 25.13 -0.36 3.92
N VAL A 6 26.07 0.10 3.29
CA VAL A 6 25.85 0.64 2.03
C VAL A 6 25.22 -0.26 1.05
N GLU A 7 25.71 -1.41 0.96
CA GLU A 7 25.21 -2.27 -0.03
C GLU A 7 23.90 -2.84 0.30
N SER A 8 23.56 -2.84 1.53
CA SER A 8 22.39 -3.54 1.92
C SER A 8 21.13 -2.96 1.34
N HIS A 9 21.12 -1.71 0.99
CA HIS A 9 19.87 -1.18 0.56
C HIS A 9 19.67 -1.25 -0.91
N VAL A 10 20.62 -1.71 -1.58
CA VAL A 10 20.52 -1.72 -3.00
C VAL A 10 19.36 -2.49 -3.54
N ALA A 11 19.14 -3.64 -3.12
CA ALA A 11 18.16 -4.46 -3.75
C ALA A 11 16.91 -4.67 -2.93
N VAL A 12 16.77 -3.96 -1.86
CA VAL A 12 15.64 -4.22 -0.98
C VAL A 12 14.47 -3.35 -1.36
N GLU A 13 13.39 -3.98 -1.77
CA GLU A 13 12.17 -3.25 -2.04
C GLU A 13 11.31 -3.24 -0.80
N PRO A 14 10.53 -2.17 -0.62
CA PRO A 14 9.67 -2.11 0.56
C PRO A 14 8.63 -3.22 0.54
N ALA A 15 8.35 -3.74 1.71
CA ALA A 15 7.32 -4.74 1.89
C ALA A 15 6.59 -4.42 3.18
N ALA A 16 5.36 -4.91 3.31
CA ALA A 16 4.53 -4.60 4.44
C ALA A 16 4.42 -5.79 5.39
N LEU A 17 4.35 -5.50 6.67
CA LEU A 17 4.08 -6.49 7.71
C LEU A 17 2.58 -6.59 7.95
N ARG A 18 1.85 -5.49 7.79
CA ARG A 18 0.42 -5.47 8.04
C ARG A 18 -0.23 -4.47 7.10
N ALA A 19 -1.52 -4.70 6.83
CA ALA A 19 -2.32 -3.75 6.08
C ALA A 19 -3.72 -3.74 6.69
N TRP A 20 -4.35 -2.58 6.71
CA TRP A 20 -5.71 -2.47 7.23
C TRP A 20 -6.34 -1.21 6.64
N ALA A 21 -7.65 -1.07 6.81
CA ALA A 21 -8.37 0.09 6.33
C ALA A 21 -9.12 0.73 7.48
N GLU A 22 -9.18 2.05 7.45
CA GLU A 22 -10.02 2.80 8.38
C GLU A 22 -10.81 3.78 7.53
N GLY A 23 -12.10 3.50 7.35
CA GLY A 23 -12.92 4.29 6.45
C GLY A 23 -12.37 4.21 5.05
N ARG A 24 -12.04 5.34 4.47
CA ARG A 24 -11.54 5.42 3.10
C ARG A 24 -10.03 5.44 3.01
N THR A 25 -9.32 5.23 4.10
CA THR A 25 -7.85 5.26 4.09
C THR A 25 -7.30 3.86 4.29
N ILE A 26 -6.36 3.49 3.44
CA ILE A 26 -5.67 2.21 3.52
C ILE A 26 -4.32 2.45 4.18
N TYR A 27 -3.99 1.64 5.18
CA TYR A 27 -2.73 1.78 5.91
C TYR A 27 -1.87 0.57 5.75
N LEU A 28 -0.57 0.79 5.73
CA LEU A 28 0.44 -0.26 5.72
C LEU A 28 1.44 0.00 6.82
N GLU A 29 1.88 -1.07 7.46
CA GLU A 29 3.06 -0.98 8.30
C GLU A 29 4.18 -1.66 7.55
N LEU A 30 5.26 -0.94 7.30
CA LEU A 30 6.38 -1.45 6.50
C LEU A 30 7.37 -2.17 7.39
N HIS A 31 8.24 -2.97 6.76
CA HIS A 31 9.26 -3.72 7.48
C HIS A 31 10.18 -2.87 8.33
N ASP A 32 10.37 -1.62 7.95
CA ASP A 32 11.24 -0.74 8.71
C ASP A 32 10.50 0.02 9.80
N GLY A 33 9.22 -0.30 10.02
CA GLY A 33 8.46 0.30 11.12
C GLY A 33 7.65 1.51 10.74
N ARG A 34 7.83 2.05 9.54
CA ARG A 34 7.02 3.20 9.12
C ARG A 34 5.60 2.77 8.84
N ILE A 35 4.67 3.66 9.12
CA ILE A 35 3.27 3.45 8.79
C ILE A 35 2.91 4.46 7.73
N LEU A 36 2.31 3.97 6.66
CA LEU A 36 1.95 4.77 5.51
C LEU A 36 0.46 4.65 5.27
N GLY A 37 -0.17 5.74 4.92
CA GLY A 37 -1.59 5.70 4.60
C GLY A 37 -1.84 6.34 3.25
N PHE A 38 -2.85 5.84 2.52
CA PHE A 38 -3.24 6.49 1.27
C PHE A 38 -4.75 6.39 1.10
N PRO A 39 -5.35 7.35 0.38
CA PRO A 39 -6.79 7.31 0.17
C PRO A 39 -7.16 6.26 -0.87
N ALA A 40 -8.19 5.50 -0.57
CA ALA A 40 -8.69 4.51 -1.52
C ALA A 40 -9.05 5.13 -2.85
N ASP A 41 -9.46 6.38 -2.83
CA ASP A 41 -9.91 7.06 -4.04
C ASP A 41 -8.80 7.30 -5.07
N ARG A 42 -7.56 7.00 -4.73
CA ARG A 42 -6.47 7.10 -5.69
C ARG A 42 -6.41 5.88 -6.61
N PHE A 43 -7.26 4.87 -6.40
CA PHE A 43 -7.33 3.68 -7.25
C PHE A 43 -8.77 3.48 -7.67
N ARG A 44 -8.98 3.27 -8.96
CA ARG A 44 -10.34 3.24 -9.52
C ARG A 44 -11.24 2.20 -8.86
N LEU A 45 -10.76 0.98 -8.71
CA LEU A 45 -11.59 -0.06 -8.12
C LEU A 45 -11.85 0.18 -6.64
N LEU A 46 -10.89 0.74 -5.93
CA LEU A 46 -11.07 1.03 -4.51
C LEU A 46 -11.99 2.23 -4.32
N LYS A 47 -11.95 3.18 -5.26
CA LYS A 47 -12.82 4.34 -5.17
C LYS A 47 -14.29 3.93 -5.21
N ALA A 48 -14.60 2.90 -5.98
CA ALA A 48 -15.97 2.43 -6.11
C ALA A 48 -16.37 1.45 -5.01
N ALA A 49 -15.45 1.04 -4.17
CA ALA A 49 -15.73 0.03 -3.16
C ALA A 49 -16.32 0.65 -1.91
N SER A 50 -17.08 -0.17 -1.17
CA SER A 50 -17.60 0.26 0.12
C SER A 50 -16.49 0.19 1.17
N ASP A 51 -16.71 0.87 2.30
CA ASP A 51 -15.77 0.80 3.40
C ASP A 51 -15.61 -0.64 3.89
N GLU A 52 -16.68 -1.40 3.88
CA GLU A 52 -16.61 -2.78 4.30
C GLU A 52 -15.73 -3.60 3.35
N GLN A 53 -15.87 -3.37 2.05
CA GLN A 53 -15.02 -4.05 1.09
C GLN A 53 -13.55 -3.66 1.28
N LEU A 54 -13.29 -2.39 1.53
CA LEU A 54 -11.93 -1.94 1.75
C LEU A 54 -11.31 -2.59 2.99
N SER A 55 -12.12 -2.88 3.99
CA SER A 55 -11.61 -3.48 5.22
C SER A 55 -11.11 -4.90 5.02
N ARG A 56 -11.41 -5.51 3.89
CA ARG A 56 -10.98 -6.88 3.62
C ARG A 56 -9.65 -6.96 2.90
N VAL A 57 -8.86 -5.92 3.00
CA VAL A 57 -7.51 -5.91 2.44
C VAL A 57 -6.67 -6.98 3.10
N ARG A 58 -5.80 -7.62 2.31
CA ARG A 58 -4.85 -8.58 2.88
C ARG A 58 -3.53 -8.48 2.13
N LEU A 59 -2.50 -9.03 2.76
CA LEU A 59 -1.17 -9.03 2.17
C LEU A 59 -0.99 -10.28 1.34
N GLU A 60 -0.25 -10.14 0.24
CA GLU A 60 0.13 -11.24 -0.62
C GLU A 60 1.61 -11.15 -0.91
N LEU A 61 2.20 -12.24 -1.37
CA LEU A 61 3.59 -12.24 -1.82
C LEU A 61 4.54 -11.74 -0.73
N ASN A 62 4.35 -12.23 0.48
CA ASN A 62 5.21 -11.88 1.61
C ASN A 62 5.27 -10.38 1.85
N GLY A 63 4.14 -9.72 1.69
CA GLY A 63 4.05 -8.29 1.98
C GLY A 63 4.41 -7.40 0.81
N PHE A 64 4.66 -7.97 -0.37
CA PHE A 64 4.98 -7.18 -1.55
C PHE A 64 3.73 -6.54 -2.16
N ALA A 65 2.57 -7.16 -1.95
CA ALA A 65 1.34 -6.69 -2.59
C ALA A 65 0.18 -6.67 -1.61
N LEU A 66 -0.74 -5.77 -1.87
CA LEU A 66 -2.03 -5.73 -1.19
C LEU A 66 -3.05 -6.33 -2.14
N ARG A 67 -3.99 -7.09 -1.58
CA ARG A 67 -5.02 -7.68 -2.40
C ARG A 67 -6.40 -7.51 -1.78
N TRP A 68 -7.35 -7.20 -2.63
CA TRP A 68 -8.77 -7.23 -2.29
C TRP A 68 -9.40 -8.27 -3.19
N GLU A 69 -9.60 -9.45 -2.62
CA GLU A 69 -10.07 -10.59 -3.39
C GLU A 69 -11.41 -10.31 -4.07
N GLU A 70 -12.31 -9.72 -3.33
CA GLU A 70 -13.65 -9.47 -3.83
C GLU A 70 -13.65 -8.50 -5.00
N LEU A 71 -12.72 -7.59 -5.04
CA LEU A 71 -12.63 -6.58 -6.09
C LEU A 71 -11.69 -6.99 -7.21
N ASP A 72 -11.00 -8.11 -7.02
CA ASP A 72 -9.97 -8.57 -7.95
C ASP A 72 -8.94 -7.48 -8.19
N GLU A 73 -8.50 -6.85 -7.11
CA GLU A 73 -7.54 -5.75 -7.19
C GLU A 73 -6.27 -6.09 -6.45
N ASP A 74 -5.14 -5.84 -7.11
CA ASP A 74 -3.81 -6.02 -6.53
C ASP A 74 -3.05 -4.72 -6.67
N ILE A 75 -2.36 -4.33 -5.60
CA ILE A 75 -1.58 -3.11 -5.61
C ILE A 75 -0.24 -3.43 -4.98
N THR A 76 0.85 -3.05 -5.63
CA THR A 76 2.16 -3.35 -5.07
C THR A 76 2.53 -2.35 -4.00
N VAL A 77 3.17 -2.84 -2.96
CA VAL A 77 3.64 -1.99 -1.87
C VAL A 77 4.72 -1.03 -2.36
N PRO A 78 5.71 -1.47 -3.15
CA PRO A 78 6.68 -0.50 -3.68
C PRO A 78 6.03 0.61 -4.50
N GLY A 79 4.97 0.30 -5.23
CA GLY A 79 4.27 1.33 -5.99
C GLY A 79 3.65 2.38 -5.09
N VAL A 80 3.02 1.94 -4.00
CA VAL A 80 2.43 2.86 -3.05
C VAL A 80 3.50 3.72 -2.37
N VAL A 81 4.58 3.09 -1.94
CA VAL A 81 5.65 3.80 -1.27
C VAL A 81 6.24 4.87 -2.20
N ALA A 82 6.33 4.56 -3.48
CA ALA A 82 6.86 5.51 -4.45
C ALA A 82 5.84 6.56 -4.88
N GLY A 83 4.60 6.46 -4.41
CA GLY A 83 3.59 7.46 -4.75
C GLY A 83 2.99 7.29 -6.13
N ARG A 84 3.01 6.09 -6.66
CA ARG A 84 2.47 5.85 -8.00
C ARG A 84 0.99 5.53 -7.93
N PHE A 85 0.18 6.56 -7.97
CA PHE A 85 -1.26 6.41 -7.89
C PHE A 85 -1.88 6.74 -9.23
N PRO A 86 -2.74 5.86 -9.76
CA PRO A 86 -3.31 6.10 -11.10
C PRO A 86 -4.30 7.24 -11.17
N LEU A 87 -4.98 7.55 -10.07
CA LEU A 87 -5.95 8.64 -10.09
C LEU A 87 -5.46 9.81 -9.27
N PRO A 88 -5.74 11.03 -9.71
CA PRO A 88 -5.38 12.20 -8.92
C PRO A 88 -6.30 12.33 -7.72
N LEU A 89 -5.82 13.00 -6.70
CA LEU A 89 -6.65 13.31 -5.56
C LEU A 89 -7.52 14.50 -5.94
N ALA A 90 -8.81 14.39 -5.69
CA ALA A 90 -9.74 15.45 -6.02
C ALA A 90 -9.71 16.48 -4.91
N VAL A 91 -8.82 17.46 -5.02
CA VAL A 91 -8.66 18.45 -3.97
C VAL A 91 -9.16 19.80 -4.42
N GLY A 92 -9.57 20.57 -3.46
CA GLY A 92 -9.91 21.94 -3.70
C GLY A 92 -11.08 22.17 -4.58
N SER A 93 -11.79 21.16 -4.82
CA SER A 93 -12.94 21.32 -5.69
C SER A 93 -14.15 21.50 -4.89
#